data_fa72017f23f4c9320bd53cfc746f6c93
#
_entry.id   fa72017f23f4c9320bd53cfc746f6c93
#
_cell.length_a   1.000
_cell.length_b   1.000
_cell.length_c   1.000
_cell.angle_alpha   90.00
_cell.angle_beta   90.00
_cell.angle_gamma   90.00
#
_symmetry.space_group_name_H-M   'P 1'
#
loop_
_entity.id
_entity.type
_entity.pdbx_description
1 polymer ?
#
loop_
_entity_poly.entity_id
_entity_poly.type
_entity_poly.pdbx_seq_one_letter_code
_entity_poly.pdbx_strand_id
1 'polypeptide(L)'
;MYKYIWILILIIFTGFTSCNKPPKFSDDDSLKIAFSTDTVAFDTVFTTIGSSTRQLMIYNNNEENLKISSIRLEGGNQSQFSINVDGLSGYKFSDLEIYSKDSIYVFVRVTVNPNDQNNPFFIEDRLIFETNNNEQTVTLTAYGQNANYIIANQEIKGFPKFKIIADSLQEVRWNAERPYVVYGYALINSYGTLVIEPGTQVHFHNGGGLWAYSDGQLRVEGTQENPVVFQGDRLEDFYADEPGQWDRIWLMEAREGHGHSIEHAIIKNGFIGIQAQCFEKTNRAPLNIHNTIIDNHTGIGIYTNLYHIKASNFVVSNCGNYAIALTGGGEYIFEQGTVANYWKKSTRTTPSLFFNNTYQNPFDGNLYAYNFNFEMNNCIMYGNQEEEFETEFHAGPDTTYIFNNSIIRTKRIDNDTNYYKCLFNVNPKFVNKELNYHLDTLSPAIGLGNPKYATGILQYDLDEVARGNNPDAGAYQYVPIVEE
;
A
#
# COMPACT_ATOMS: atom_id res chain seq x y z
N MET A 1 16.24 -75.41 -25.18
CA MET A 1 16.10 -73.92 -25.04
C MET A 1 14.90 -73.51 -24.17
N TYR A 2 13.72 -74.08 -24.31
CA TYR A 2 12.50 -73.78 -23.53
C TYR A 2 12.56 -74.12 -22.03
N LYS A 3 13.32 -75.08 -21.59
CA LYS A 3 13.45 -75.49 -20.16
C LYS A 3 14.15 -74.39 -19.30
N TYR A 4 15.05 -73.65 -19.88
CA TYR A 4 15.76 -72.59 -19.15
C TYR A 4 14.98 -71.24 -19.08
N ILE A 5 14.04 -71.03 -20.02
CA ILE A 5 13.14 -69.89 -20.02
C ILE A 5 12.17 -69.92 -18.84
N TRP A 6 11.63 -71.15 -18.54
CA TRP A 6 10.73 -71.32 -17.38
C TRP A 6 11.45 -71.12 -16.03
N ILE A 7 12.74 -71.51 -15.93
CA ILE A 7 13.53 -71.29 -14.74
C ILE A 7 13.84 -69.80 -14.58
N LEU A 8 14.10 -69.14 -15.67
CA LEU A 8 14.35 -67.66 -15.63
C LEU A 8 13.08 -66.89 -15.24
N ILE A 9 11.91 -67.28 -15.75
CA ILE A 9 10.61 -66.69 -15.39
C ILE A 9 10.28 -66.98 -13.93
N LEU A 10 10.58 -68.17 -13.40
CA LEU A 10 10.36 -68.48 -11.99
C LEU A 10 11.24 -67.73 -11.05
N ILE A 11 12.50 -67.43 -11.41
CA ILE A 11 13.44 -66.60 -10.65
C ILE A 11 13.01 -65.12 -10.66
N ILE A 12 12.48 -64.61 -11.76
CA ILE A 12 11.97 -63.25 -11.85
C ILE A 12 10.70 -63.10 -10.97
N PHE A 13 9.83 -64.10 -10.88
CA PHE A 13 8.61 -64.04 -10.07
C PHE A 13 8.86 -64.14 -8.56
N THR A 14 9.96 -64.75 -8.11
CA THR A 14 10.34 -64.79 -6.68
C THR A 14 11.07 -63.56 -6.20
N GLY A 15 11.57 -62.70 -7.13
CA GLY A 15 12.26 -61.44 -6.78
C GLY A 15 11.34 -60.29 -6.38
N PHE A 16 10.02 -60.40 -6.58
CA PHE A 16 9.07 -59.31 -6.29
C PHE A 16 8.29 -59.46 -4.98
N THR A 17 8.58 -60.44 -4.14
CA THR A 17 8.06 -60.41 -2.77
C THR A 17 8.90 -59.47 -1.90
N SER A 18 8.84 -58.17 -2.18
CA SER A 18 9.27 -57.17 -1.23
C SER A 18 8.34 -57.28 -0.02
N CYS A 19 8.84 -57.85 1.07
CA CYS A 19 8.17 -57.81 2.37
C CYS A 19 8.16 -56.36 2.85
N ASN A 20 7.19 -55.57 2.41
CA ASN A 20 6.85 -54.33 3.08
C ASN A 20 6.26 -54.69 4.45
N LYS A 21 7.13 -54.84 5.46
CA LYS A 21 6.65 -54.89 6.83
C LYS A 21 5.95 -53.53 7.10
N PRO A 22 4.73 -53.52 7.67
CA PRO A 22 4.10 -52.28 8.05
C PRO A 22 5.06 -51.51 8.95
N PRO A 23 5.14 -50.16 8.80
CA PRO A 23 6.01 -49.34 9.64
C PRO A 23 5.62 -49.56 11.10
N LYS A 24 6.63 -49.69 11.96
CA LYS A 24 6.41 -49.71 13.41
C LYS A 24 6.51 -48.31 13.94
N PHE A 25 5.61 -47.96 14.83
CA PHE A 25 5.59 -46.69 15.57
C PHE A 25 5.93 -47.00 17.03
N SER A 26 6.76 -46.12 17.62
CA SER A 26 7.15 -46.23 19.02
C SER A 26 6.10 -45.64 19.95
N ASP A 27 5.90 -46.28 21.10
CA ASP A 27 5.05 -45.81 22.22
C ASP A 27 5.88 -45.36 23.41
N ASP A 28 7.19 -45.21 23.26
CA ASP A 28 8.12 -44.73 24.29
C ASP A 28 7.86 -43.28 24.64
N ASP A 29 7.46 -43.01 25.88
CA ASP A 29 7.13 -41.68 26.42
C ASP A 29 8.33 -40.76 26.56
N SER A 30 9.56 -41.27 26.44
CA SER A 30 10.79 -40.44 26.38
C SER A 30 10.91 -39.71 25.01
N LEU A 31 10.25 -40.20 23.96
CA LEU A 31 10.30 -39.67 22.60
C LEU A 31 9.22 -38.61 22.42
N LYS A 32 9.63 -37.40 22.06
CA LYS A 32 8.75 -36.23 21.86
C LYS A 32 8.91 -35.67 20.45
N ILE A 33 7.87 -34.99 19.99
CA ILE A 33 7.94 -34.16 18.79
C ILE A 33 8.58 -32.79 19.13
N ALA A 34 9.08 -32.10 18.09
CA ALA A 34 9.59 -30.74 18.19
C ALA A 34 8.80 -29.81 17.26
N PHE A 35 8.80 -28.54 17.55
CA PHE A 35 8.09 -27.52 16.79
C PHE A 35 9.03 -26.46 16.22
N SER A 36 8.66 -25.87 15.08
CA SER A 36 9.38 -24.74 14.50
C SER A 36 9.31 -23.48 15.36
N THR A 37 8.27 -23.34 16.18
CA THR A 37 8.04 -22.26 17.14
C THR A 37 7.14 -22.76 18.27
N ASP A 38 7.21 -22.15 19.43
CA ASP A 38 6.32 -22.39 20.58
C ASP A 38 5.05 -21.51 20.52
N THR A 39 5.06 -20.49 19.66
CA THR A 39 3.96 -19.54 19.48
C THR A 39 3.75 -19.24 18.00
N VAL A 40 2.52 -19.37 17.52
CA VAL A 40 2.08 -18.88 16.20
C VAL A 40 1.34 -17.58 16.43
N ALA A 41 2.06 -16.47 16.24
CA ALA A 41 1.51 -15.14 16.39
C ALA A 41 0.93 -14.62 15.08
N PHE A 42 -0.26 -14.07 15.16
CA PHE A 42 -0.85 -13.23 14.11
C PHE A 42 -0.78 -11.78 14.60
N ASP A 43 -0.43 -10.89 13.70
CA ASP A 43 -0.52 -9.46 13.92
C ASP A 43 -1.99 -9.03 14.12
N THR A 44 -2.27 -7.75 14.08
CA THR A 44 -3.65 -7.27 14.11
C THR A 44 -4.40 -7.71 12.85
N VAL A 45 -5.59 -8.27 13.01
CA VAL A 45 -6.49 -8.66 11.92
C VAL A 45 -7.86 -8.01 12.11
N PHE A 46 -8.45 -7.56 11.02
CA PHE A 46 -9.80 -7.03 11.05
C PHE A 46 -10.81 -8.14 11.37
N THR A 47 -11.80 -7.81 12.22
CA THR A 47 -12.88 -8.76 12.59
C THR A 47 -13.64 -9.23 11.34
N THR A 48 -14.24 -10.42 11.43
CA THR A 48 -15.01 -11.09 10.35
C THR A 48 -14.21 -11.47 9.10
N ILE A 49 -12.96 -11.07 9.00
CA ILE A 49 -12.07 -11.39 7.87
C ILE A 49 -11.05 -12.42 8.31
N GLY A 50 -10.86 -13.46 7.50
CA GLY A 50 -9.82 -14.46 7.77
C GLY A 50 -8.42 -13.85 7.55
N SER A 51 -7.51 -14.12 8.49
CA SER A 51 -6.10 -13.75 8.36
C SER A 51 -5.41 -14.44 7.18
N SER A 52 -4.16 -14.05 6.90
CA SER A 52 -3.23 -14.92 6.20
C SER A 52 -3.05 -16.24 6.92
N THR A 53 -2.62 -17.26 6.15
CA THR A 53 -2.29 -18.56 6.72
C THR A 53 -0.86 -18.53 7.28
N ARG A 54 -0.69 -18.92 8.53
CA ARG A 54 0.62 -19.16 9.14
C ARG A 54 0.92 -20.65 9.14
N GLN A 55 2.19 -20.99 9.02
CA GLN A 55 2.67 -22.38 8.98
C GLN A 55 3.41 -22.71 10.26
N LEU A 56 3.04 -23.83 10.88
CA LEU A 56 3.76 -24.48 11.96
C LEU A 56 4.32 -25.80 11.44
N MET A 57 5.60 -26.05 11.64
CA MET A 57 6.20 -27.35 11.34
C MET A 57 6.34 -28.17 12.61
N ILE A 58 6.01 -29.45 12.51
CA ILE A 58 6.18 -30.46 13.53
C ILE A 58 7.26 -31.41 13.04
N TYR A 59 8.30 -31.62 13.85
CA TYR A 59 9.44 -32.45 13.51
C TYR A 59 9.46 -33.71 14.37
N ASN A 60 9.73 -34.85 13.76
CA ASN A 60 10.21 -36.03 14.46
C ASN A 60 11.72 -36.13 14.34
N ASN A 61 12.43 -35.62 15.33
CA ASN A 61 13.89 -35.67 15.36
C ASN A 61 14.46 -37.00 15.89
N ASN A 62 13.59 -37.99 16.19
CA ASN A 62 13.95 -39.28 16.72
C ASN A 62 14.32 -40.28 15.63
N GLU A 63 14.96 -41.38 15.99
CA GLU A 63 15.31 -42.49 15.07
C GLU A 63 14.10 -43.42 14.81
N GLU A 64 13.06 -43.35 15.63
CA GLU A 64 11.84 -44.16 15.53
C GLU A 64 10.70 -43.34 14.88
N ASN A 65 9.78 -44.04 14.22
CA ASN A 65 8.56 -43.44 13.76
C ASN A 65 7.65 -43.13 14.97
N LEU A 66 6.99 -41.99 14.96
CA LEU A 66 6.04 -41.56 15.98
C LEU A 66 4.63 -41.47 15.42
N LYS A 67 3.65 -41.69 16.27
CA LYS A 67 2.25 -41.47 15.96
C LYS A 67 1.68 -40.42 16.90
N ILE A 68 1.25 -39.31 16.33
CA ILE A 68 0.55 -38.26 17.08
C ILE A 68 -0.90 -38.75 17.24
N SER A 69 -1.27 -39.09 18.46
CA SER A 69 -2.60 -39.63 18.77
C SER A 69 -3.69 -38.57 18.65
N SER A 70 -3.36 -37.30 18.94
CA SER A 70 -4.29 -36.17 18.83
C SER A 70 -3.59 -34.88 18.53
N ILE A 71 -4.15 -34.08 17.60
CA ILE A 71 -3.90 -32.63 17.43
C ILE A 71 -5.23 -31.93 17.57
N ARG A 72 -5.35 -30.98 18.49
CA ARG A 72 -6.62 -30.27 18.71
C ARG A 72 -6.43 -28.83 19.14
N LEU A 73 -7.37 -27.97 18.76
CA LEU A 73 -7.51 -26.65 19.38
C LEU A 73 -8.15 -26.83 20.77
N GLU A 74 -7.65 -26.11 21.77
CA GLU A 74 -8.20 -26.14 23.15
C GLU A 74 -9.64 -25.64 23.15
N GLY A 75 -9.93 -24.52 22.46
CA GLY A 75 -11.28 -23.98 22.29
C GLY A 75 -12.20 -24.81 21.39
N GLY A 76 -11.69 -25.87 20.75
CA GLY A 76 -12.44 -26.77 19.88
C GLY A 76 -13.16 -26.00 18.75
N ASN A 77 -14.45 -26.26 18.58
CA ASN A 77 -15.30 -25.61 17.56
C ASN A 77 -15.71 -24.17 17.93
N GLN A 78 -15.41 -23.70 19.14
CA GLN A 78 -15.62 -22.31 19.57
C GLN A 78 -14.37 -21.44 19.34
N SER A 79 -13.25 -22.05 18.97
CA SER A 79 -12.02 -21.31 18.67
C SER A 79 -12.23 -20.35 17.50
N GLN A 80 -11.64 -19.17 17.62
CA GLN A 80 -11.53 -18.22 16.49
C GLN A 80 -10.41 -18.62 15.52
N PHE A 81 -9.56 -19.57 15.93
CA PHE A 81 -8.55 -20.18 15.07
C PHE A 81 -9.10 -21.39 14.34
N SER A 82 -8.58 -21.65 13.16
CA SER A 82 -8.84 -22.84 12.38
C SER A 82 -7.53 -23.44 11.91
N ILE A 83 -7.46 -24.76 11.85
CA ILE A 83 -6.24 -25.46 11.45
C ILE A 83 -6.51 -26.40 10.27
N ASN A 84 -5.47 -26.59 9.46
CA ASN A 84 -5.42 -27.58 8.40
C ASN A 84 -4.18 -28.44 8.62
N VAL A 85 -4.38 -29.74 8.73
CA VAL A 85 -3.33 -30.72 8.96
C VAL A 85 -3.37 -31.71 7.81
N ASP A 86 -2.26 -31.86 7.10
CA ASP A 86 -2.13 -32.78 5.96
C ASP A 86 -3.26 -32.61 4.90
N GLY A 87 -3.62 -31.36 4.61
CA GLY A 87 -4.68 -31.01 3.63
C GLY A 87 -6.11 -31.10 4.16
N LEU A 88 -6.36 -31.57 5.37
CA LEU A 88 -7.66 -31.63 6.00
C LEU A 88 -7.89 -30.45 6.93
N SER A 89 -9.02 -29.75 6.80
CA SER A 89 -9.40 -28.65 7.69
C SER A 89 -10.28 -29.17 8.83
N GLY A 90 -10.03 -28.66 10.04
CA GLY A 90 -10.80 -29.06 11.22
C GLY A 90 -10.28 -28.39 12.49
N TYR A 91 -10.76 -28.85 13.63
CA TYR A 91 -10.32 -28.41 14.98
C TYR A 91 -9.79 -29.60 15.82
N LYS A 92 -9.88 -30.83 15.30
CA LYS A 92 -9.34 -32.04 15.92
C LYS A 92 -8.97 -33.06 14.85
N PHE A 93 -7.78 -33.68 15.00
CA PHE A 93 -7.24 -34.74 14.16
C PHE A 93 -6.68 -35.85 15.07
N SER A 94 -6.63 -37.07 14.59
CA SER A 94 -6.09 -38.22 15.31
C SER A 94 -5.28 -39.12 14.40
N ASP A 95 -4.43 -39.92 15.03
CA ASP A 95 -3.67 -40.99 14.40
C ASP A 95 -2.75 -40.56 13.25
N LEU A 96 -2.09 -39.37 13.40
CA LEU A 96 -1.17 -38.85 12.40
C LEU A 96 0.21 -39.51 12.55
N GLU A 97 0.67 -40.08 11.44
CA GLU A 97 1.97 -40.73 11.38
C GLU A 97 3.08 -39.73 10.98
N ILE A 98 4.20 -39.76 11.71
CA ILE A 98 5.37 -38.98 11.37
C ILE A 98 6.60 -39.90 11.41
N TYR A 99 7.21 -40.09 10.25
CA TYR A 99 8.35 -41.01 10.13
C TYR A 99 9.61 -40.45 10.81
N SER A 100 10.57 -41.34 11.06
CA SER A 100 11.88 -40.94 11.61
C SER A 100 12.55 -39.88 10.76
N LYS A 101 13.01 -38.78 11.39
CA LYS A 101 13.67 -37.64 10.76
C LYS A 101 12.79 -36.88 9.73
N ASP A 102 11.48 -37.04 9.82
CA ASP A 102 10.52 -36.37 8.94
C ASP A 102 9.76 -35.25 9.64
N SER A 103 8.97 -34.50 8.90
CA SER A 103 8.17 -33.39 9.40
C SER A 103 6.81 -33.32 8.71
N ILE A 104 5.81 -32.78 9.42
CA ILE A 104 4.49 -32.46 8.88
C ILE A 104 4.16 -30.97 9.11
N TYR A 105 3.24 -30.46 8.29
CA TYR A 105 2.79 -29.07 8.35
C TYR A 105 1.43 -28.98 9.02
N VAL A 106 1.29 -27.96 9.86
CA VAL A 106 0.00 -27.47 10.33
C VAL A 106 -0.15 -26.04 9.86
N PHE A 107 -1.18 -25.78 9.07
CA PHE A 107 -1.55 -24.44 8.65
C PHE A 107 -2.59 -23.90 9.62
N VAL A 108 -2.35 -22.67 10.10
CA VAL A 108 -3.23 -22.00 11.06
C VAL A 108 -3.77 -20.72 10.43
N ARG A 109 -5.06 -20.45 10.63
CA ARG A 109 -5.75 -19.19 10.29
C ARG A 109 -6.54 -18.71 11.49
N VAL A 110 -6.78 -17.41 11.56
CA VAL A 110 -7.69 -16.81 12.54
C VAL A 110 -8.78 -16.02 11.82
N THR A 111 -10.00 -16.08 12.36
CA THR A 111 -11.13 -15.20 11.98
C THR A 111 -11.71 -14.65 13.25
N VAL A 112 -11.45 -13.37 13.52
CA VAL A 112 -11.80 -12.73 14.77
C VAL A 112 -13.28 -12.34 14.79
N ASN A 113 -13.99 -12.70 15.84
CA ASN A 113 -15.35 -12.26 16.03
C ASN A 113 -15.39 -10.79 16.52
N PRO A 114 -16.33 -9.97 16.01
CA PRO A 114 -16.48 -8.61 16.47
C PRO A 114 -16.93 -8.56 17.95
N ASN A 115 -16.54 -7.50 18.63
CA ASN A 115 -17.00 -7.16 19.97
C ASN A 115 -17.35 -5.67 20.03
N ASP A 116 -17.67 -5.13 21.22
CA ASP A 116 -18.05 -3.73 21.36
C ASP A 116 -16.85 -2.76 21.57
N GLN A 117 -15.62 -3.26 21.49
CA GLN A 117 -14.42 -2.43 21.67
C GLN A 117 -14.03 -1.71 20.38
N ASN A 118 -13.56 -0.47 20.49
CA ASN A 118 -13.03 0.27 19.35
C ASN A 118 -11.53 0.04 19.14
N ASN A 119 -10.78 -0.19 20.22
CA ASN A 119 -9.35 -0.50 20.18
C ASN A 119 -9.10 -1.99 19.88
N PRO A 120 -7.90 -2.34 19.38
CA PRO A 120 -7.51 -3.73 19.21
C PRO A 120 -7.61 -4.52 20.52
N PHE A 121 -8.07 -5.75 20.43
CA PHE A 121 -8.24 -6.66 21.57
C PHE A 121 -7.52 -7.98 21.33
N PHE A 122 -6.95 -8.53 22.40
CA PHE A 122 -6.13 -9.75 22.34
C PHE A 122 -7.00 -11.01 22.34
N ILE A 123 -6.63 -11.98 21.52
CA ILE A 123 -7.20 -13.33 21.45
C ILE A 123 -6.10 -14.37 21.54
N GLU A 124 -6.37 -15.41 22.32
CA GLU A 124 -5.45 -16.52 22.52
C GLU A 124 -6.20 -17.85 22.47
N ASP A 125 -5.53 -18.87 21.94
CA ASP A 125 -5.93 -20.27 22.04
C ASP A 125 -4.65 -21.12 22.07
N ARG A 126 -4.78 -22.44 22.30
CA ARG A 126 -3.69 -23.38 22.31
C ARG A 126 -3.94 -24.52 21.34
N LEU A 127 -2.90 -24.88 20.61
CA LEU A 127 -2.88 -26.09 19.82
C LEU A 127 -2.20 -27.18 20.64
N ILE A 128 -2.94 -28.24 20.96
CA ILE A 128 -2.54 -29.31 21.85
C ILE A 128 -2.20 -30.53 21.03
N PHE A 129 -1.04 -31.13 21.30
CA PHE A 129 -0.51 -32.34 20.67
C PHE A 129 -0.35 -33.43 21.71
N GLU A 130 -0.88 -34.61 21.42
CA GLU A 130 -0.69 -35.80 22.26
C GLU A 130 0.13 -36.83 21.49
N THR A 131 1.30 -37.22 22.03
CA THR A 131 2.22 -38.18 21.43
C THR A 131 2.87 -39.00 22.53
N ASN A 132 2.78 -40.32 22.48
CA ASN A 132 3.40 -41.23 23.46
C ASN A 132 3.12 -40.82 24.91
N ASN A 133 1.84 -40.60 25.28
CA ASN A 133 1.40 -40.12 26.59
C ASN A 133 1.94 -38.75 27.03
N ASN A 134 2.64 -38.04 26.15
CA ASN A 134 3.04 -36.65 26.40
C ASN A 134 2.03 -35.69 25.81
N GLU A 135 1.66 -34.65 26.55
CA GLU A 135 0.96 -33.48 26.03
C GLU A 135 1.97 -32.34 25.81
N GLN A 136 1.99 -31.79 24.60
CA GLN A 136 2.81 -30.62 24.24
C GLN A 136 1.89 -29.56 23.62
N THR A 137 2.21 -28.30 23.82
CA THR A 137 1.35 -27.19 23.36
C THR A 137 2.11 -26.17 22.55
N VAL A 138 1.42 -25.57 21.56
CA VAL A 138 1.84 -24.37 20.86
C VAL A 138 0.78 -23.30 21.06
N THR A 139 1.18 -22.11 21.49
CA THR A 139 0.28 -20.98 21.73
C THR A 139 -0.10 -20.34 20.41
N LEU A 140 -1.37 -19.97 20.24
CA LEU A 140 -1.89 -19.22 19.10
C LEU A 140 -2.36 -17.85 19.60
N THR A 141 -1.84 -16.77 19.02
CA THR A 141 -2.21 -15.41 19.44
C THR A 141 -2.58 -14.53 18.27
N ALA A 142 -3.50 -13.61 18.46
CA ALA A 142 -3.85 -12.55 17.51
C ALA A 142 -4.41 -11.31 18.21
N TYR A 143 -4.35 -10.17 17.53
CA TYR A 143 -5.12 -8.99 17.90
C TYR A 143 -6.28 -8.81 16.91
N GLY A 144 -7.50 -8.64 17.42
CA GLY A 144 -8.68 -8.32 16.63
C GLY A 144 -8.92 -6.83 16.57
N GLN A 145 -9.26 -6.28 15.40
CA GLN A 145 -9.63 -4.88 15.23
C GLN A 145 -11.02 -4.78 14.60
N ASN A 146 -11.96 -4.15 15.30
CA ASN A 146 -13.25 -3.82 14.72
C ASN A 146 -13.13 -2.71 13.66
N ALA A 147 -13.96 -2.78 12.63
CA ALA A 147 -13.93 -1.84 11.52
C ALA A 147 -15.33 -1.51 11.00
N ASN A 148 -15.45 -0.40 10.28
CA ASN A 148 -16.59 -0.03 9.47
C ASN A 148 -16.43 -0.60 8.06
N TYR A 149 -17.23 -1.59 7.67
CA TYR A 149 -17.07 -2.28 6.38
C TYR A 149 -17.91 -1.62 5.29
N ILE A 150 -17.24 -1.22 4.20
CA ILE A 150 -17.84 -0.73 2.97
C ILE A 150 -17.69 -1.82 1.91
N ILE A 151 -18.76 -2.58 1.67
CA ILE A 151 -18.74 -3.71 0.73
C ILE A 151 -19.49 -3.31 -0.53
N ALA A 152 -18.81 -3.34 -1.68
CA ALA A 152 -19.41 -3.03 -2.98
C ALA A 152 -20.59 -3.95 -3.28
N ASN A 153 -21.71 -3.35 -3.64
CA ASN A 153 -22.98 -4.04 -3.91
C ASN A 153 -23.64 -3.64 -5.25
N GLN A 154 -22.94 -2.80 -6.03
CA GLN A 154 -23.41 -2.34 -7.34
C GLN A 154 -22.32 -2.63 -8.39
N GLU A 155 -22.76 -2.88 -9.61
CA GLU A 155 -21.90 -3.16 -10.75
C GLU A 155 -22.46 -2.50 -12.01
N ILE A 156 -21.62 -1.74 -12.71
CA ILE A 156 -21.89 -1.18 -14.03
C ILE A 156 -20.83 -1.73 -14.98
N LYS A 157 -21.27 -2.25 -16.12
CA LYS A 157 -20.34 -2.83 -17.11
C LYS A 157 -19.28 -1.81 -17.53
N GLY A 158 -18.01 -2.19 -17.38
CA GLY A 158 -16.84 -1.35 -17.72
C GLY A 158 -16.31 -0.50 -16.56
N PHE A 159 -16.96 -0.56 -15.39
CA PHE A 159 -16.50 0.09 -14.16
C PHE A 159 -16.25 -0.92 -13.05
N PRO A 160 -15.40 -0.59 -12.06
CA PRO A 160 -15.22 -1.47 -10.91
C PRO A 160 -16.52 -1.55 -10.08
N LYS A 161 -16.66 -2.66 -9.33
CA LYS A 161 -17.78 -2.78 -8.37
C LYS A 161 -17.67 -1.70 -7.28
N PHE A 162 -18.81 -1.12 -6.90
CA PHE A 162 -18.83 -0.01 -5.96
C PHE A 162 -20.03 -0.07 -5.00
N LYS A 163 -19.95 0.76 -3.95
CA LYS A 163 -21.05 1.12 -3.06
C LYS A 163 -21.13 2.62 -2.94
N ILE A 164 -22.30 3.18 -3.18
CA ILE A 164 -22.55 4.62 -2.94
C ILE A 164 -22.50 4.84 -1.42
N ILE A 165 -21.60 5.71 -0.97
CA ILE A 165 -21.42 6.07 0.42
C ILE A 165 -21.93 7.47 0.76
N ALA A 166 -21.94 8.38 -0.23
CA ALA A 166 -22.57 9.70 -0.13
C ALA A 166 -23.37 9.91 -1.40
N ASP A 167 -24.67 9.91 -1.29
CA ASP A 167 -25.60 10.13 -2.41
C ASP A 167 -25.82 11.64 -2.63
N SER A 168 -26.51 11.99 -3.69
CA SER A 168 -26.76 13.36 -4.10
C SER A 168 -27.29 14.23 -2.95
N LEU A 169 -26.66 15.37 -2.73
CA LEU A 169 -26.94 16.35 -1.67
C LEU A 169 -26.71 15.84 -0.25
N GLN A 170 -26.06 14.70 -0.07
CA GLN A 170 -25.66 14.18 1.23
C GLN A 170 -24.22 14.59 1.57
N GLU A 171 -23.99 15.00 2.80
CA GLU A 171 -22.66 15.05 3.39
C GLU A 171 -22.51 13.87 4.37
N VAL A 172 -21.52 13.03 4.13
CA VAL A 172 -21.17 11.90 4.98
C VAL A 172 -19.82 12.17 5.63
N ARG A 173 -19.68 11.86 6.92
CA ARG A 173 -18.45 12.04 7.66
C ARG A 173 -17.89 10.70 8.12
N TRP A 174 -16.62 10.47 7.84
CA TRP A 174 -15.86 9.36 8.38
C TRP A 174 -14.98 9.90 9.51
N ASN A 175 -15.05 9.26 10.69
CA ASN A 175 -14.30 9.66 11.87
C ASN A 175 -13.28 8.60 12.29
N ALA A 176 -12.45 8.91 13.29
CA ALA A 176 -11.37 8.05 13.77
C ALA A 176 -11.79 6.98 14.80
N GLU A 177 -13.09 6.84 15.15
CA GLU A 177 -13.51 5.88 16.18
C GLU A 177 -13.19 4.43 15.81
N ARG A 178 -13.38 4.08 14.53
CA ARG A 178 -13.03 2.77 13.97
C ARG A 178 -12.49 2.95 12.57
N PRO A 179 -11.49 2.17 12.16
CA PRO A 179 -11.02 2.20 10.77
C PRO A 179 -12.12 1.80 9.80
N TYR A 180 -12.02 2.28 8.57
CA TYR A 180 -12.88 1.89 7.46
C TYR A 180 -12.15 0.86 6.60
N VAL A 181 -12.84 -0.24 6.26
CA VAL A 181 -12.30 -1.28 5.37
C VAL A 181 -13.20 -1.37 4.13
N VAL A 182 -12.61 -1.10 2.96
CA VAL A 182 -13.33 -0.94 1.69
C VAL A 182 -13.07 -2.12 0.77
N TYR A 183 -14.13 -2.86 0.43
CA TYR A 183 -14.15 -3.95 -0.56
C TYR A 183 -14.77 -3.47 -1.85
N GLY A 184 -13.98 -3.34 -2.92
CA GLY A 184 -14.33 -2.65 -4.14
C GLY A 184 -14.19 -1.14 -3.97
N TYR A 185 -15.07 -0.34 -4.57
CA TYR A 185 -14.96 1.11 -4.50
C TYR A 185 -16.02 1.74 -3.60
N ALA A 186 -15.57 2.65 -2.73
CA ALA A 186 -16.43 3.59 -2.02
C ALA A 186 -16.72 4.78 -2.93
N LEU A 187 -17.97 4.95 -3.40
CA LEU A 187 -18.33 5.96 -4.40
C LEU A 187 -19.06 7.13 -3.76
N ILE A 188 -18.56 8.33 -4.02
CA ILE A 188 -19.24 9.60 -3.76
C ILE A 188 -19.98 9.95 -5.04
N ASN A 189 -21.32 9.95 -4.98
CA ASN A 189 -22.17 10.26 -6.15
C ASN A 189 -22.17 11.76 -6.47
N SER A 190 -22.67 12.13 -7.65
CA SER A 190 -22.82 13.53 -8.04
C SER A 190 -23.54 14.34 -6.97
N TYR A 191 -22.98 15.51 -6.64
CA TYR A 191 -23.46 16.41 -5.59
C TYR A 191 -23.39 15.85 -4.17
N GLY A 192 -22.88 14.64 -3.97
CA GLY A 192 -22.54 14.10 -2.66
C GLY A 192 -21.20 14.64 -2.14
N THR A 193 -21.02 14.64 -0.85
CA THR A 193 -19.77 15.04 -0.20
C THR A 193 -19.35 13.99 0.82
N LEU A 194 -18.10 13.53 0.74
CA LEU A 194 -17.46 12.78 1.79
C LEU A 194 -16.45 13.67 2.50
N VAL A 195 -16.59 13.80 3.81
CA VAL A 195 -15.61 14.43 4.70
C VAL A 195 -14.93 13.34 5.51
N ILE A 196 -13.60 13.31 5.47
CA ILE A 196 -12.79 12.38 6.26
C ILE A 196 -12.07 13.17 7.34
N GLU A 197 -12.43 12.91 8.60
CA GLU A 197 -12.00 13.67 9.77
C GLU A 197 -10.59 13.27 10.24
N PRO A 198 -9.89 14.11 11.04
CA PRO A 198 -8.54 13.83 11.51
C PRO A 198 -8.39 12.46 12.18
N GLY A 199 -7.28 11.78 11.90
CA GLY A 199 -6.94 10.48 12.48
C GLY A 199 -7.66 9.27 11.87
N THR A 200 -8.56 9.49 10.91
CA THR A 200 -9.28 8.40 10.25
C THR A 200 -8.33 7.49 9.48
N GLN A 201 -8.47 6.17 9.69
CA GLN A 201 -7.73 5.14 8.98
C GLN A 201 -8.65 4.50 7.92
N VAL A 202 -8.25 4.56 6.66
CA VAL A 202 -8.97 3.98 5.53
C VAL A 202 -8.14 2.88 4.90
N HIS A 203 -8.64 1.66 4.99
CA HIS A 203 -7.99 0.47 4.46
C HIS A 203 -8.75 -0.05 3.25
N PHE A 204 -8.03 -0.38 2.20
CA PHE A 204 -8.61 -0.93 0.98
C PHE A 204 -8.22 -2.38 0.80
N HIS A 205 -9.20 -3.22 0.53
CA HIS A 205 -8.96 -4.57 0.07
C HIS A 205 -8.41 -4.56 -1.36
N ASN A 206 -7.70 -5.61 -1.75
CA ASN A 206 -7.07 -5.74 -3.06
C ASN A 206 -8.01 -5.31 -4.21
N GLY A 207 -7.54 -4.38 -5.03
CA GLY A 207 -8.30 -3.78 -6.13
C GLY A 207 -9.40 -2.81 -5.70
N GLY A 208 -9.53 -2.51 -4.39
CA GLY A 208 -10.45 -1.51 -3.87
C GLY A 208 -9.90 -0.09 -4.00
N GLY A 209 -10.76 0.90 -3.83
CA GLY A 209 -10.41 2.32 -3.90
C GLY A 209 -11.53 3.25 -3.46
N LEU A 210 -11.25 4.54 -3.55
CA LEU A 210 -12.23 5.60 -3.35
C LEU A 210 -12.52 6.26 -4.70
N TRP A 211 -13.77 6.57 -4.98
CA TRP A 211 -14.16 7.19 -6.24
C TRP A 211 -15.11 8.36 -6.00
N ALA A 212 -14.66 9.59 -6.28
CA ALA A 212 -15.55 10.74 -6.41
C ALA A 212 -15.98 10.85 -7.87
N TYR A 213 -17.27 10.56 -8.12
CA TYR A 213 -17.87 10.69 -9.44
C TYR A 213 -18.05 12.16 -9.80
N SER A 214 -18.33 12.45 -11.09
CA SER A 214 -18.54 13.81 -11.59
C SER A 214 -19.43 14.64 -10.67
N ASP A 215 -19.01 15.84 -10.32
CA ASP A 215 -19.65 16.77 -9.35
C ASP A 215 -19.70 16.26 -7.88
N GLY A 216 -19.21 15.07 -7.58
CA GLY A 216 -18.99 14.61 -6.20
C GLY A 216 -17.82 15.34 -5.56
N GLN A 217 -17.77 15.42 -4.23
CA GLN A 217 -16.72 16.11 -3.50
C GLN A 217 -16.08 15.23 -2.44
N LEU A 218 -14.74 15.15 -2.45
CA LEU A 218 -13.93 14.58 -1.37
C LEU A 218 -13.26 15.70 -0.60
N ARG A 219 -13.39 15.70 0.72
CA ARG A 219 -12.66 16.56 1.65
C ARG A 219 -11.97 15.69 2.69
N VAL A 220 -10.64 15.71 2.71
CA VAL A 220 -9.81 15.06 3.72
C VAL A 220 -9.28 16.15 4.62
N GLU A 221 -9.65 16.09 5.91
CA GLU A 221 -9.42 17.14 6.90
C GLU A 221 -8.51 16.62 8.03
N GLY A 222 -7.34 16.05 7.70
CA GLY A 222 -6.34 15.65 8.70
C GLY A 222 -5.71 16.82 9.44
N THR A 223 -4.93 16.52 10.47
CA THR A 223 -4.04 17.47 11.16
C THR A 223 -2.64 16.87 11.28
N GLN A 224 -1.66 17.67 11.66
CA GLN A 224 -0.29 17.19 11.86
C GLN A 224 -0.23 16.04 12.88
N GLU A 225 -0.90 16.21 14.02
CA GLU A 225 -0.91 15.18 15.06
C GLU A 225 -1.79 13.97 14.71
N ASN A 226 -2.79 14.18 13.85
CA ASN A 226 -3.77 13.17 13.49
C ASN A 226 -4.00 13.13 11.97
N PRO A 227 -3.02 12.69 11.18
CA PRO A 227 -3.17 12.59 9.73
C PRO A 227 -4.20 11.52 9.37
N VAL A 228 -4.85 11.71 8.23
CA VAL A 228 -5.69 10.68 7.63
C VAL A 228 -4.80 9.72 6.84
N VAL A 229 -4.97 8.41 7.06
CA VAL A 229 -4.13 7.39 6.39
C VAL A 229 -4.97 6.56 5.43
N PHE A 230 -4.47 6.43 4.17
CA PHE A 230 -5.01 5.55 3.14
C PHE A 230 -3.98 4.47 2.81
N GLN A 231 -4.34 3.20 3.01
CA GLN A 231 -3.43 2.07 2.82
C GLN A 231 -4.17 0.77 2.53
N GLY A 232 -3.45 -0.34 2.32
CA GLY A 232 -4.04 -1.68 2.22
C GLY A 232 -4.63 -2.19 3.52
N ASP A 233 -5.44 -3.23 3.45
CA ASP A 233 -6.10 -3.86 4.60
C ASP A 233 -5.25 -4.98 5.27
N ARG A 234 -4.03 -5.19 4.78
CA ARG A 234 -3.09 -6.14 5.35
C ARG A 234 -2.26 -5.45 6.43
N LEU A 235 -2.52 -5.79 7.70
CA LEU A 235 -1.91 -5.14 8.86
C LEU A 235 -0.64 -5.84 9.36
N GLU A 236 -0.25 -6.96 8.76
CA GLU A 236 0.97 -7.68 9.12
C GLU A 236 2.21 -6.86 8.71
N ASP A 237 3.24 -6.84 9.54
CA ASP A 237 4.49 -6.08 9.34
C ASP A 237 5.12 -6.28 7.96
N PHE A 238 5.02 -7.50 7.41
CA PHE A 238 5.50 -7.80 6.05
C PHE A 238 4.85 -6.90 4.98
N TYR A 239 3.59 -6.52 5.17
CA TYR A 239 2.82 -5.70 4.21
C TYR A 239 2.89 -4.19 4.50
N ALA A 240 3.54 -3.77 5.60
CA ALA A 240 3.62 -2.36 6.00
C ALA A 240 4.18 -1.46 4.88
N ASP A 241 5.12 -2.00 4.08
CA ASP A 241 5.79 -1.30 2.98
C ASP A 241 5.72 -2.07 1.65
N GLU A 242 4.74 -2.98 1.48
CA GLU A 242 4.50 -3.64 0.20
C GLU A 242 3.56 -2.80 -0.66
N PRO A 243 3.99 -2.38 -1.87
CA PRO A 243 3.17 -1.57 -2.76
C PRO A 243 2.15 -2.41 -3.54
N GLY A 244 1.13 -1.75 -4.12
CA GLY A 244 0.16 -2.41 -5.00
C GLY A 244 -0.93 -3.18 -4.29
N GLN A 245 -1.18 -2.90 -3.00
CA GLN A 245 -2.20 -3.59 -2.21
C GLN A 245 -3.63 -3.17 -2.55
N TRP A 246 -3.83 -1.99 -3.12
CA TRP A 246 -5.13 -1.43 -3.49
C TRP A 246 -5.00 -0.59 -4.76
N ASP A 247 -6.14 -0.15 -5.34
CA ASP A 247 -6.11 0.49 -6.65
C ASP A 247 -5.77 1.99 -6.54
N ARG A 248 -6.71 2.87 -6.20
CA ARG A 248 -6.49 4.33 -6.24
C ARG A 248 -7.54 5.15 -5.49
N ILE A 249 -7.21 6.43 -5.25
CA ILE A 249 -8.20 7.49 -5.05
C ILE A 249 -8.49 8.09 -6.43
N TRP A 250 -9.70 7.90 -6.94
CA TRP A 250 -10.13 8.35 -8.26
C TRP A 250 -11.07 9.54 -8.14
N LEU A 251 -10.62 10.69 -8.61
CA LEU A 251 -11.37 11.96 -8.56
C LEU A 251 -11.74 12.37 -9.98
N MET A 252 -13.02 12.49 -10.25
CA MET A 252 -13.52 13.05 -11.50
C MET A 252 -13.66 14.58 -11.38
N GLU A 253 -14.17 15.23 -12.42
CA GLU A 253 -14.33 16.69 -12.42
C GLU A 253 -15.20 17.18 -11.26
N ALA A 254 -14.70 18.19 -10.55
CA ALA A 254 -15.41 18.84 -9.47
C ALA A 254 -16.22 20.05 -10.00
N ARG A 255 -17.37 20.32 -9.39
CA ARG A 255 -18.16 21.50 -9.70
C ARG A 255 -17.53 22.79 -9.19
N GLU A 256 -17.87 23.91 -9.77
CA GLU A 256 -17.37 25.22 -9.34
C GLU A 256 -17.69 25.50 -7.86
N GLY A 257 -16.70 25.98 -7.11
CA GLY A 257 -16.80 26.27 -5.69
C GLY A 257 -16.77 25.01 -4.77
N HIS A 258 -16.68 23.81 -5.32
CA HIS A 258 -16.68 22.54 -4.59
C HIS A 258 -15.52 21.63 -5.03
N GLY A 259 -14.30 22.19 -5.12
CA GLY A 259 -13.11 21.42 -5.42
C GLY A 259 -12.82 20.34 -4.36
N HIS A 260 -12.10 19.31 -4.77
CA HIS A 260 -11.57 18.33 -3.81
C HIS A 260 -10.46 18.95 -2.97
N SER A 261 -10.36 18.55 -1.71
CA SER A 261 -9.23 18.91 -0.83
C SER A 261 -8.69 17.69 -0.10
N ILE A 262 -7.36 17.62 -0.02
CA ILE A 262 -6.65 16.57 0.72
C ILE A 262 -5.61 17.30 1.58
N GLU A 263 -5.85 17.31 2.90
CA GLU A 263 -5.02 18.01 3.87
C GLU A 263 -4.53 17.03 4.95
N HIS A 264 -3.23 17.08 5.27
CA HIS A 264 -2.57 16.22 6.26
C HIS A 264 -2.95 14.74 6.08
N ALA A 265 -2.61 14.20 4.91
CA ALA A 265 -2.87 12.79 4.57
C ALA A 265 -1.59 12.02 4.26
N ILE A 266 -1.63 10.71 4.55
CA ILE A 266 -0.63 9.73 4.13
C ILE A 266 -1.33 8.73 3.22
N ILE A 267 -0.95 8.71 1.94
CA ILE A 267 -1.52 7.84 0.91
C ILE A 267 -0.42 6.88 0.46
N LYS A 268 -0.51 5.60 0.81
CA LYS A 268 0.60 4.68 0.57
C LYS A 268 0.19 3.29 0.10
N ASN A 269 1.14 2.60 -0.54
CA ASN A 269 1.07 1.18 -0.89
C ASN A 269 -0.02 0.82 -1.92
N GLY A 270 -0.51 1.76 -2.74
CA GLY A 270 -1.48 1.49 -3.80
C GLY A 270 -0.84 1.20 -5.16
N PHE A 271 -1.69 1.03 -6.17
CA PHE A 271 -1.28 1.04 -7.56
C PHE A 271 -1.09 2.47 -8.07
N ILE A 272 -2.09 3.35 -7.89
CA ILE A 272 -1.99 4.80 -8.11
C ILE A 272 -2.39 5.49 -6.81
N GLY A 273 -1.64 6.51 -6.37
CA GLY A 273 -2.01 7.28 -5.19
C GLY A 273 -3.29 8.09 -5.44
N ILE A 274 -3.21 9.08 -6.32
CA ILE A 274 -4.34 9.92 -6.73
C ILE A 274 -4.42 9.92 -8.25
N GLN A 275 -5.59 9.59 -8.79
CA GLN A 275 -5.95 9.82 -10.19
C GLN A 275 -7.02 10.89 -10.26
N ALA A 276 -6.71 12.05 -10.86
CA ALA A 276 -7.65 13.13 -11.09
C ALA A 276 -7.89 13.31 -12.59
N GLN A 277 -9.13 13.13 -13.04
CA GLN A 277 -9.42 13.21 -14.47
C GLN A 277 -10.73 13.92 -14.75
N CYS A 278 -10.74 14.65 -15.86
CA CYS A 278 -11.92 15.30 -16.41
C CYS A 278 -12.24 14.68 -17.76
N PHE A 279 -13.51 14.39 -18.00
CA PHE A 279 -14.02 13.92 -19.30
C PHE A 279 -14.60 15.05 -20.14
N GLU A 280 -14.88 16.19 -19.52
CA GLU A 280 -15.30 17.41 -20.18
C GLU A 280 -14.11 18.32 -20.49
N LYS A 281 -14.32 19.35 -21.28
CA LYS A 281 -13.25 20.24 -21.75
C LYS A 281 -12.58 21.08 -20.67
N THR A 282 -13.19 21.23 -19.50
CA THR A 282 -12.66 22.05 -18.41
C THR A 282 -13.01 21.47 -17.05
N ASN A 283 -12.03 21.32 -16.19
CA ASN A 283 -12.29 21.15 -14.77
C ASN A 283 -12.69 22.51 -14.16
N ARG A 284 -13.76 22.52 -13.37
CA ARG A 284 -14.38 23.74 -12.83
C ARG A 284 -13.81 24.18 -11.48
N ALA A 285 -13.14 23.29 -10.78
CA ALA A 285 -12.50 23.61 -9.52
C ALA A 285 -11.21 22.77 -9.33
N PRO A 286 -10.15 23.33 -8.74
CA PRO A 286 -8.91 22.59 -8.53
C PRO A 286 -9.05 21.50 -7.47
N LEU A 287 -8.18 20.49 -7.56
CA LEU A 287 -7.80 19.65 -6.45
C LEU A 287 -6.73 20.40 -5.62
N ASN A 288 -7.01 20.63 -4.35
CA ASN A 288 -6.04 21.20 -3.43
C ASN A 288 -5.41 20.06 -2.60
N ILE A 289 -4.08 20.00 -2.60
CA ILE A 289 -3.29 19.06 -1.81
C ILE A 289 -2.40 19.88 -0.88
N HIS A 290 -2.50 19.64 0.41
CA HIS A 290 -1.68 20.35 1.40
C HIS A 290 -1.19 19.41 2.50
N ASN A 291 0.07 19.56 2.95
CA ASN A 291 0.68 18.76 4.01
C ASN A 291 0.45 17.24 3.83
N THR A 292 0.69 16.73 2.62
CA THR A 292 0.32 15.36 2.25
C THR A 292 1.51 14.57 1.71
N ILE A 293 1.62 13.31 2.16
CA ILE A 293 2.64 12.34 1.71
C ILE A 293 1.95 11.29 0.84
N ILE A 294 2.48 11.08 -0.37
CA ILE A 294 2.05 10.06 -1.33
C ILE A 294 3.25 9.17 -1.62
N ASP A 295 3.24 7.94 -1.12
CA ASP A 295 4.43 7.09 -1.12
C ASP A 295 4.16 5.65 -1.53
N ASN A 296 5.17 5.03 -2.15
CA ASN A 296 5.26 3.59 -2.36
C ASN A 296 4.11 3.00 -3.20
N HIS A 297 3.91 3.54 -4.41
CA HIS A 297 2.92 3.05 -5.36
C HIS A 297 3.57 2.24 -6.49
N THR A 298 3.00 1.07 -6.86
CA THR A 298 3.56 0.26 -7.97
C THR A 298 3.46 0.94 -9.33
N GLY A 299 2.53 1.86 -9.51
CA GLY A 299 2.33 2.66 -10.70
C GLY A 299 2.75 4.11 -10.50
N ILE A 300 1.79 4.99 -10.24
CA ILE A 300 1.96 6.45 -10.28
C ILE A 300 1.51 7.06 -8.95
N GLY A 301 2.26 8.04 -8.44
CA GLY A 301 1.86 8.77 -7.22
C GLY A 301 0.67 9.70 -7.51
N ILE A 302 0.82 10.67 -8.41
CA ILE A 302 -0.24 11.56 -8.89
C ILE A 302 -0.37 11.42 -10.40
N TYR A 303 -1.54 10.99 -10.87
CA TYR A 303 -1.89 10.93 -12.28
C TYR A 303 -3.03 11.87 -12.60
N THR A 304 -2.87 12.72 -13.60
CA THR A 304 -3.96 13.58 -14.06
C THR A 304 -4.25 13.40 -15.53
N ASN A 305 -5.50 13.69 -15.89
CA ASN A 305 -5.91 13.85 -17.27
C ASN A 305 -6.87 15.04 -17.36
N LEU A 306 -6.41 16.12 -18.01
CA LEU A 306 -7.17 17.37 -18.19
C LEU A 306 -7.68 17.92 -16.85
N TYR A 307 -6.78 18.23 -15.93
CA TYR A 307 -7.14 18.61 -14.55
C TYR A 307 -6.41 19.88 -14.08
N HIS A 308 -6.84 20.42 -12.92
CA HIS A 308 -6.16 21.52 -12.24
C HIS A 308 -5.78 21.09 -10.83
N ILE A 309 -4.50 21.25 -10.46
CA ILE A 309 -4.00 20.93 -9.10
C ILE A 309 -3.23 22.12 -8.52
N LYS A 310 -3.50 22.37 -7.24
CA LYS A 310 -2.65 23.20 -6.37
C LYS A 310 -2.13 22.29 -5.26
N ALA A 311 -0.82 22.02 -5.27
CA ALA A 311 -0.17 21.19 -4.26
C ALA A 311 0.88 21.99 -3.50
N SER A 312 0.88 21.90 -2.17
CA SER A 312 1.80 22.64 -1.30
C SER A 312 2.19 21.82 -0.07
N ASN A 313 3.43 21.94 0.39
CA ASN A 313 4.00 21.12 1.44
C ASN A 313 3.71 19.62 1.20
N PHE A 314 4.19 19.07 0.12
CA PHE A 314 3.88 17.68 -0.24
C PHE A 314 5.13 16.86 -0.50
N VAL A 315 5.01 15.55 -0.27
CA VAL A 315 6.00 14.55 -0.70
C VAL A 315 5.33 13.57 -1.66
N VAL A 316 5.97 13.32 -2.82
CA VAL A 316 5.61 12.21 -3.70
C VAL A 316 6.85 11.36 -3.92
N SER A 317 6.82 10.10 -3.45
CA SER A 317 8.01 9.27 -3.42
C SER A 317 7.78 7.82 -3.82
N ASN A 318 8.85 7.13 -4.17
CA ASN A 318 8.92 5.68 -4.37
C ASN A 318 7.80 5.11 -5.26
N CYS A 319 7.67 5.61 -6.48
CA CYS A 319 6.70 5.13 -7.46
C CYS A 319 7.35 4.28 -8.55
N GLY A 320 6.72 3.16 -8.90
CA GLY A 320 7.27 2.17 -9.85
C GLY A 320 7.28 2.65 -11.30
N ASN A 321 6.46 3.67 -11.61
CA ASN A 321 6.45 4.34 -12.90
C ASN A 321 6.77 5.84 -12.71
N TYR A 322 5.82 6.74 -12.87
CA TYR A 322 6.02 8.16 -12.60
C TYR A 322 5.69 8.50 -11.15
N ALA A 323 6.42 9.41 -10.52
CA ALA A 323 5.93 10.01 -9.28
C ALA A 323 4.72 10.91 -9.60
N ILE A 324 4.83 11.75 -10.63
CA ILE A 324 3.77 12.65 -11.08
C ILE A 324 3.70 12.61 -12.61
N ALA A 325 2.51 12.29 -13.15
CA ALA A 325 2.22 12.34 -14.58
C ALA A 325 1.02 13.26 -14.83
N LEU A 326 1.27 14.41 -15.46
CA LEU A 326 0.28 15.42 -15.78
C LEU A 326 -0.02 15.36 -17.28
N THR A 327 -1.20 14.82 -17.63
CA THR A 327 -1.56 14.56 -19.03
C THR A 327 -2.85 15.30 -19.44
N GLY A 328 -3.06 15.43 -20.75
CA GLY A 328 -4.27 15.99 -21.30
C GLY A 328 -4.39 17.51 -21.18
N GLY A 329 -3.33 18.21 -20.80
CA GLY A 329 -3.38 19.65 -20.51
C GLY A 329 -3.82 19.95 -19.07
N GLY A 330 -4.03 21.23 -18.75
CA GLY A 330 -4.48 21.68 -17.43
C GLY A 330 -3.61 22.78 -16.80
N GLU A 331 -3.88 23.10 -15.55
CA GLU A 331 -3.16 24.12 -14.77
C GLU A 331 -2.66 23.54 -13.45
N TYR A 332 -1.37 23.70 -13.19
CA TYR A 332 -0.71 23.05 -12.07
C TYR A 332 0.21 24.05 -11.34
N ILE A 333 0.03 24.18 -10.04
CA ILE A 333 0.89 25.00 -9.17
C ILE A 333 1.38 24.11 -8.02
N PHE A 334 2.68 23.92 -7.96
CA PHE A 334 3.34 23.08 -6.96
C PHE A 334 4.35 23.91 -6.16
N GLU A 335 4.19 23.94 -4.84
CA GLU A 335 4.97 24.80 -3.95
C GLU A 335 5.48 24.02 -2.76
N GLN A 336 6.76 24.24 -2.39
CA GLN A 336 7.39 23.64 -1.22
C GLN A 336 7.24 22.11 -1.18
N GLY A 337 7.44 21.47 -2.34
CA GLY A 337 7.26 20.02 -2.52
C GLY A 337 8.56 19.26 -2.70
N THR A 338 8.55 17.99 -2.31
CA THR A 338 9.63 17.05 -2.57
C THR A 338 9.11 15.88 -3.42
N VAL A 339 9.61 15.77 -4.64
CA VAL A 339 9.42 14.61 -5.52
C VAL A 339 10.70 13.80 -5.48
N ALA A 340 10.67 12.64 -4.80
CA ALA A 340 11.85 11.83 -4.50
C ALA A 340 11.64 10.38 -4.94
N ASN A 341 11.95 10.04 -6.20
CA ASN A 341 11.63 8.72 -6.72
C ASN A 341 12.86 7.79 -6.75
N TYR A 342 13.06 7.07 -5.66
CA TYR A 342 14.13 6.09 -5.48
C TYR A 342 13.61 4.63 -5.53
N TRP A 343 12.59 4.37 -6.31
CA TRP A 343 11.97 3.05 -6.47
C TRP A 343 12.97 1.90 -6.67
N LYS A 344 12.81 0.80 -5.92
CA LYS A 344 13.71 -0.36 -5.91
C LYS A 344 13.01 -1.72 -6.06
N LYS A 345 11.69 -1.77 -5.95
CA LYS A 345 10.96 -3.05 -6.00
C LYS A 345 10.95 -3.69 -7.40
N SER A 346 11.18 -2.88 -8.44
CA SER A 346 11.33 -3.32 -9.84
C SER A 346 12.17 -2.32 -10.62
N THR A 347 12.48 -2.63 -11.89
CA THR A 347 13.17 -1.71 -12.78
C THR A 347 12.22 -0.59 -13.22
N ARG A 348 12.55 0.66 -12.89
CA ARG A 348 11.91 1.86 -13.40
C ARG A 348 12.73 2.44 -14.56
N THR A 349 12.07 2.78 -15.66
CA THR A 349 12.70 3.40 -16.86
C THR A 349 12.13 4.77 -17.19
N THR A 350 11.07 5.18 -16.48
CA THR A 350 10.38 6.45 -16.67
C THR A 350 10.94 7.54 -15.76
N PRO A 351 10.81 8.83 -16.14
CA PRO A 351 11.16 9.94 -15.26
C PRO A 351 10.21 10.03 -14.05
N SER A 352 10.57 10.83 -13.06
CA SER A 352 9.68 11.12 -11.92
C SER A 352 8.53 12.02 -12.31
N LEU A 353 8.78 12.99 -13.21
CA LEU A 353 7.82 14.01 -13.63
C LEU A 353 7.63 13.94 -15.15
N PHE A 354 6.39 13.77 -15.58
CA PHE A 354 6.02 13.68 -17.00
C PHE A 354 4.87 14.62 -17.33
N PHE A 355 5.00 15.38 -18.44
CA PHE A 355 4.00 16.29 -18.94
C PHE A 355 3.55 15.93 -20.35
N ASN A 356 2.24 15.99 -20.57
CA ASN A 356 1.63 15.80 -21.86
C ASN A 356 0.38 16.67 -21.98
N ASN A 357 0.13 17.27 -23.15
CA ASN A 357 -1.05 18.12 -23.38
C ASN A 357 -2.11 17.45 -24.25
N THR A 358 -1.99 16.15 -24.53
CA THR A 358 -2.95 15.43 -25.37
C THR A 358 -3.83 14.50 -24.56
N TYR A 359 -5.08 14.39 -24.98
CA TYR A 359 -6.10 13.52 -24.44
C TYR A 359 -6.77 12.72 -25.55
N GLN A 360 -6.74 11.40 -25.43
CA GLN A 360 -7.52 10.53 -26.30
C GLN A 360 -8.89 10.32 -25.67
N ASN A 361 -9.92 10.89 -26.29
CA ASN A 361 -11.28 10.78 -25.80
C ASN A 361 -11.80 9.34 -25.96
N PRO A 362 -12.19 8.65 -24.88
CA PRO A 362 -12.65 7.26 -24.95
C PRO A 362 -14.00 7.09 -25.64
N PHE A 363 -14.78 8.15 -25.83
CA PHE A 363 -16.10 8.09 -26.45
C PHE A 363 -16.07 8.18 -27.97
N ASP A 364 -15.17 8.98 -28.53
CA ASP A 364 -15.06 9.17 -29.99
C ASP A 364 -13.74 8.69 -30.58
N GLY A 365 -12.76 8.31 -29.71
CA GLY A 365 -11.45 7.82 -30.11
C GLY A 365 -10.50 8.89 -30.66
N ASN A 366 -10.91 10.16 -30.69
CA ASN A 366 -10.12 11.25 -31.23
C ASN A 366 -9.06 11.72 -30.22
N LEU A 367 -7.92 12.19 -30.74
CA LEU A 367 -6.88 12.83 -29.96
C LEU A 367 -7.14 14.34 -29.94
N TYR A 368 -7.27 14.90 -28.76
CA TYR A 368 -7.40 16.34 -28.51
C TYR A 368 -6.17 16.88 -27.84
N ALA A 369 -5.79 18.09 -28.13
CA ALA A 369 -4.70 18.79 -27.44
C ALA A 369 -5.25 20.05 -26.76
N TYR A 370 -4.79 20.31 -25.52
CA TYR A 370 -5.24 21.42 -24.68
C TYR A 370 -4.08 22.25 -24.17
N ASN A 371 -4.38 23.45 -23.69
CA ASN A 371 -3.38 24.29 -23.03
C ASN A 371 -2.84 23.58 -21.78
N PHE A 372 -1.56 23.77 -21.52
CA PHE A 372 -0.87 23.20 -20.39
C PHE A 372 -0.06 24.31 -19.69
N ASN A 373 -0.32 24.54 -18.41
CA ASN A 373 0.42 25.51 -17.60
C ASN A 373 0.90 24.82 -16.32
N PHE A 374 2.20 24.91 -16.06
CA PHE A 374 2.81 24.35 -14.86
C PHE A 374 3.77 25.34 -14.19
N GLU A 375 3.67 25.46 -12.89
CA GLU A 375 4.60 26.22 -12.06
C GLU A 375 5.03 25.39 -10.87
N MET A 376 6.35 25.31 -10.65
CA MET A 376 6.96 24.62 -9.50
C MET A 376 7.89 25.55 -8.77
N ASN A 377 7.60 25.83 -7.48
CA ASN A 377 8.27 26.83 -6.68
C ASN A 377 8.88 26.23 -5.42
N ASN A 378 10.17 26.51 -5.15
CA ASN A 378 10.86 26.04 -3.95
C ASN A 378 10.77 24.51 -3.77
N CYS A 379 10.96 23.72 -4.81
CA CYS A 379 10.77 22.29 -4.77
C CYS A 379 12.07 21.51 -5.00
N ILE A 380 12.05 20.23 -4.64
CA ILE A 380 13.08 19.26 -4.99
C ILE A 380 12.45 18.21 -5.88
N MET A 381 13.02 17.96 -7.07
CA MET A 381 12.68 16.86 -7.97
C MET A 381 13.93 16.04 -8.25
N TYR A 382 14.02 14.87 -7.63
CA TYR A 382 15.21 14.02 -7.70
C TYR A 382 14.87 12.54 -7.62
N GLY A 383 15.73 11.68 -8.14
CA GLY A 383 15.52 10.23 -8.10
C GLY A 383 16.74 9.45 -8.55
N ASN A 384 16.57 8.18 -8.90
CA ASN A 384 17.64 7.29 -9.31
C ASN A 384 17.89 7.24 -10.83
N GLN A 385 17.02 7.88 -11.65
CA GLN A 385 17.28 8.04 -13.09
C GLN A 385 18.16 9.25 -13.36
N GLU A 386 18.92 9.23 -14.46
CA GLU A 386 19.68 10.40 -14.90
C GLU A 386 18.79 11.52 -15.46
N GLU A 387 17.63 11.14 -15.96
CA GLU A 387 16.57 12.03 -16.45
C GLU A 387 15.30 11.80 -15.65
N GLU A 388 14.93 12.75 -14.83
CA GLU A 388 13.73 12.67 -13.98
C GLU A 388 12.60 13.61 -14.43
N PHE A 389 12.77 14.26 -15.61
CA PHE A 389 11.78 15.15 -16.20
C PHE A 389 11.63 14.93 -17.70
N GLU A 390 10.42 14.76 -18.18
CA GLU A 390 10.10 14.59 -19.61
C GLU A 390 8.82 15.29 -20.01
N THR A 391 8.78 15.79 -21.25
CA THR A 391 7.61 16.43 -21.84
C THR A 391 7.31 15.87 -23.23
N GLU A 392 6.03 15.64 -23.52
CA GLU A 392 5.53 15.27 -24.84
C GLU A 392 4.38 16.20 -25.23
N PHE A 393 4.70 17.37 -25.76
CA PHE A 393 3.70 18.36 -26.17
C PHE A 393 3.36 18.28 -27.64
N HIS A 394 2.07 18.23 -27.95
CA HIS A 394 1.54 18.39 -29.28
C HIS A 394 1.40 19.89 -29.62
N ALA A 395 1.82 20.27 -30.81
CA ALA A 395 1.78 21.65 -31.28
C ALA A 395 0.34 22.17 -31.45
N GLY A 396 0.16 23.45 -31.22
CA GLY A 396 -1.11 24.19 -31.42
C GLY A 396 -1.57 24.90 -30.16
N PRO A 397 -1.93 24.21 -29.08
CA PRO A 397 -2.26 24.86 -27.81
C PRO A 397 -1.04 25.49 -27.12
N ASP A 398 -1.28 26.49 -26.28
CA ASP A 398 -0.23 27.09 -25.45
C ASP A 398 0.23 26.10 -24.39
N THR A 399 1.56 25.90 -24.32
CA THR A 399 2.19 25.05 -23.33
C THR A 399 3.32 25.82 -22.62
N THR A 400 3.18 25.96 -21.30
CA THR A 400 4.18 26.63 -20.47
C THR A 400 4.53 25.76 -19.26
N TYR A 401 5.78 25.78 -18.86
CA TYR A 401 6.21 25.25 -17.58
C TYR A 401 7.37 26.11 -17.03
N ILE A 402 7.33 26.36 -15.73
CA ILE A 402 8.32 27.19 -15.04
C ILE A 402 8.73 26.51 -13.73
N PHE A 403 10.03 26.47 -13.50
CA PHE A 403 10.62 26.02 -12.24
C PHE A 403 11.34 27.20 -11.58
N ASN A 404 11.03 27.45 -10.33
CA ASN A 404 11.63 28.54 -9.54
C ASN A 404 12.31 27.99 -8.28
N ASN A 405 13.57 28.40 -8.03
CA ASN A 405 14.31 28.12 -6.79
C ASN A 405 14.26 26.62 -6.39
N SER A 406 14.47 25.74 -7.35
CA SER A 406 14.26 24.30 -7.19
C SER A 406 15.51 23.49 -7.53
N ILE A 407 15.63 22.29 -6.97
CA ILE A 407 16.63 21.29 -7.38
C ILE A 407 15.97 20.34 -8.38
N ILE A 408 16.58 20.16 -9.54
CA ILE A 408 16.02 19.34 -10.63
C ILE A 408 17.08 18.37 -11.15
N ARG A 409 16.73 17.10 -11.27
CA ARG A 409 17.57 16.09 -11.93
C ARG A 409 17.12 15.92 -13.39
N THR A 410 17.80 16.59 -14.30
CA THR A 410 17.52 16.53 -15.74
C THR A 410 18.75 16.91 -16.56
N LYS A 411 18.92 16.32 -17.73
CA LYS A 411 19.90 16.73 -18.73
C LYS A 411 19.33 17.76 -19.72
N ARG A 412 18.00 17.94 -19.71
CA ARG A 412 17.28 18.87 -20.59
C ARG A 412 17.26 20.26 -19.99
N ILE A 413 18.10 21.12 -20.47
CA ILE A 413 18.06 22.57 -20.20
C ILE A 413 17.82 23.23 -21.55
N ASP A 414 16.63 22.97 -22.12
CA ASP A 414 16.33 23.35 -23.52
C ASP A 414 16.05 24.85 -23.66
N ASN A 415 15.64 25.52 -22.55
CA ASN A 415 15.31 26.94 -22.54
C ASN A 415 15.55 27.54 -21.16
N ASP A 416 16.51 28.44 -21.05
CA ASP A 416 16.87 29.12 -19.79
C ASP A 416 15.70 29.91 -19.18
N THR A 417 14.68 30.29 -19.97
CA THR A 417 13.52 31.02 -19.48
C THR A 417 12.55 30.18 -18.65
N ASN A 418 12.63 28.86 -18.74
CA ASN A 418 11.78 27.94 -17.96
C ASN A 418 12.33 27.67 -16.55
N TYR A 419 13.55 28.11 -16.25
CA TYR A 419 14.23 27.81 -15.01
C TYR A 419 14.81 29.08 -14.36
N TYR A 420 14.33 29.44 -13.18
CA TYR A 420 14.81 30.59 -12.45
C TYR A 420 15.46 30.17 -11.13
N LYS A 421 16.76 30.45 -10.97
CA LYS A 421 17.54 30.09 -9.78
C LYS A 421 17.45 28.61 -9.40
N CYS A 422 17.39 27.72 -10.38
CA CYS A 422 17.38 26.27 -10.17
C CYS A 422 18.81 25.70 -10.11
N LEU A 423 18.95 24.62 -9.34
CA LEU A 423 20.17 23.80 -9.30
C LEU A 423 19.91 22.49 -10.05
N PHE A 424 20.82 22.16 -10.98
CA PHE A 424 20.67 20.96 -11.81
C PHE A 424 21.63 19.86 -11.39
N ASN A 425 21.11 18.63 -11.30
CA ASN A 425 21.90 17.41 -11.07
C ASN A 425 22.73 17.43 -9.78
N VAL A 426 22.39 18.29 -8.84
CA VAL A 426 23.04 18.37 -7.53
C VAL A 426 22.27 17.49 -6.56
N ASN A 427 22.96 16.58 -5.88
CA ASN A 427 22.33 15.69 -4.90
C ASN A 427 21.71 16.50 -3.75
N PRO A 428 20.40 16.40 -3.48
CA PRO A 428 19.74 17.15 -2.41
C PRO A 428 20.20 16.74 -1.01
N LYS A 429 20.92 15.64 -0.85
CA LYS A 429 21.42 15.12 0.41
C LYS A 429 20.31 14.98 1.47
N PHE A 430 19.38 14.10 1.19
CA PHE A 430 18.41 13.68 2.19
C PHE A 430 19.06 12.87 3.32
N VAL A 431 18.57 12.98 4.54
CA VAL A 431 19.01 12.18 5.69
C VAL A 431 18.93 10.68 5.36
N ASN A 432 17.84 10.25 4.75
CA ASN A 432 17.71 8.92 4.19
C ASN A 432 16.85 8.97 2.92
N LYS A 433 17.46 8.76 1.77
CA LYS A 433 16.79 8.82 0.46
C LYS A 433 15.67 7.77 0.23
N GLU A 434 15.49 6.84 1.14
CA GLU A 434 14.47 5.78 1.03
C GLU A 434 13.27 6.02 1.94
N LEU A 435 13.51 6.60 3.11
CA LEU A 435 12.52 6.69 4.18
C LEU A 435 12.38 8.08 4.80
N ASN A 436 13.35 8.97 4.60
CA ASN A 436 13.37 10.25 5.28
C ASN A 436 13.95 11.35 4.37
N TYR A 437 13.09 12.21 3.86
CA TYR A 437 13.44 13.28 2.92
C TYR A 437 13.75 14.62 3.59
N HIS A 438 14.01 14.63 4.90
CA HIS A 438 14.61 15.77 5.57
C HIS A 438 16.01 16.05 5.02
N LEU A 439 16.43 17.29 5.11
CA LEU A 439 17.70 17.74 4.59
C LEU A 439 18.84 17.42 5.56
N ASP A 440 19.95 16.89 5.05
CA ASP A 440 21.20 16.78 5.77
C ASP A 440 21.86 18.18 5.87
N THR A 441 22.73 18.37 6.85
CA THR A 441 23.47 19.62 7.15
C THR A 441 24.23 20.21 5.96
N LEU A 442 24.58 19.41 4.96
CA LEU A 442 25.29 19.83 3.75
C LEU A 442 24.36 19.90 2.52
N SER A 443 23.07 19.91 2.70
CA SER A 443 22.12 19.94 1.60
C SER A 443 22.20 21.27 0.82
N PRO A 444 22.31 21.23 -0.51
CA PRO A 444 22.26 22.43 -1.34
C PRO A 444 20.85 23.07 -1.41
N ALA A 445 19.84 22.39 -0.87
CA ALA A 445 18.48 22.92 -0.77
C ALA A 445 18.32 23.97 0.34
N ILE A 446 19.26 23.98 1.32
CA ILE A 446 19.22 24.91 2.46
C ILE A 446 19.37 26.35 1.95
N GLY A 447 18.37 27.18 2.23
CA GLY A 447 18.31 28.59 1.83
C GLY A 447 18.16 28.82 0.31
N LEU A 448 17.86 27.80 -0.48
CA LEU A 448 17.65 27.94 -1.93
C LEU A 448 16.28 28.57 -2.23
N GLY A 449 15.32 28.38 -1.37
CA GLY A 449 13.95 28.83 -1.57
C GLY A 449 13.82 30.36 -1.63
N ASN A 450 12.78 30.81 -2.32
CA ASN A 450 12.41 32.20 -2.39
C ASN A 450 11.29 32.49 -1.37
N PRO A 451 11.47 33.44 -0.42
CA PRO A 451 10.46 33.74 0.60
C PRO A 451 9.12 34.21 0.01
N LYS A 452 9.08 34.67 -1.23
CA LYS A 452 7.83 35.00 -1.93
C LYS A 452 6.86 33.83 -1.96
N TYR A 453 7.37 32.58 -2.06
CA TYR A 453 6.58 31.35 -2.15
C TYR A 453 6.45 30.63 -0.78
N ALA A 454 6.91 31.24 0.31
CA ALA A 454 6.83 30.73 1.68
C ALA A 454 5.95 31.63 2.55
N THR A 455 4.74 31.96 2.08
CA THR A 455 3.82 32.88 2.74
C THR A 455 2.49 32.21 3.08
N GLY A 456 1.71 32.81 3.98
CA GLY A 456 0.44 32.26 4.42
C GLY A 456 0.64 30.89 5.11
N ILE A 457 -0.07 29.85 4.66
CA ILE A 457 0.06 28.49 5.18
C ILE A 457 1.46 27.89 4.94
N LEU A 458 2.19 28.36 3.93
CA LEU A 458 3.54 27.91 3.58
C LEU A 458 4.66 28.56 4.43
N GLN A 459 4.33 29.37 5.44
CA GLN A 459 5.29 29.82 6.44
C GLN A 459 5.84 28.69 7.31
N TYR A 460 5.14 27.57 7.34
CA TYR A 460 5.52 26.35 8.03
C TYR A 460 5.75 25.24 7.00
N ASP A 461 6.62 24.32 7.33
CA ASP A 461 6.90 23.15 6.52
C ASP A 461 5.94 21.99 6.82
N LEU A 462 6.19 20.80 6.26
CA LEU A 462 5.37 19.62 6.47
C LEU A 462 5.35 19.14 7.93
N ASP A 463 6.37 19.48 8.73
CA ASP A 463 6.49 19.16 10.16
C ASP A 463 6.16 20.36 11.07
N GLU A 464 5.52 21.41 10.53
CA GLU A 464 5.21 22.66 11.25
C GLU A 464 6.44 23.45 11.70
N VAL A 465 7.61 23.19 11.11
CA VAL A 465 8.81 24.00 11.36
C VAL A 465 8.72 25.30 10.56
N ALA A 466 8.95 26.43 11.25
CA ALA A 466 8.89 27.74 10.61
C ALA A 466 10.02 27.92 9.57
N ARG A 467 9.66 28.31 8.34
CA ARG A 467 10.63 28.53 7.24
C ARG A 467 11.40 29.85 7.33
N GLY A 468 10.93 30.81 8.10
CA GLY A 468 11.58 32.11 8.30
C GLY A 468 11.77 32.89 7.00
N ASN A 469 12.80 33.79 7.01
CA ASN A 469 13.11 34.66 5.85
C ASN A 469 14.01 33.99 4.80
N ASN A 470 14.52 32.82 5.06
CA ASN A 470 15.42 32.10 4.18
C ASN A 470 14.92 30.63 4.05
N PRO A 471 13.80 30.42 3.35
CA PRO A 471 13.21 29.10 3.24
C PRO A 471 14.11 28.15 2.47
N ASP A 472 14.06 26.88 2.84
CA ASP A 472 14.71 25.82 2.06
C ASP A 472 13.81 25.40 0.89
N ALA A 473 14.39 24.79 -0.12
CA ALA A 473 13.61 24.11 -1.16
C ALA A 473 13.21 22.71 -0.66
N GLY A 474 11.96 22.31 -0.98
CA GLY A 474 11.40 21.02 -0.60
C GLY A 474 10.34 21.09 0.49
N ALA A 475 9.80 19.95 0.86
CA ALA A 475 8.73 19.83 1.83
C ALA A 475 9.15 20.15 3.27
N TYR A 476 10.44 20.04 3.58
CA TYR A 476 10.98 20.17 4.94
C TYR A 476 12.00 21.32 5.03
N GLN A 477 11.95 22.04 6.14
CA GLN A 477 12.96 23.03 6.53
C GLN A 477 14.07 22.30 7.30
N TYR A 478 15.32 22.62 7.00
CA TYR A 478 16.47 22.09 7.74
C TYR A 478 16.47 22.58 9.19
N VAL A 479 16.58 21.67 10.11
CA VAL A 479 16.77 21.93 11.54
C VAL A 479 18.16 21.42 11.93
N PRO A 480 19.09 22.29 12.38
CA PRO A 480 20.40 21.85 12.86
C PRO A 480 20.26 20.88 14.04
N ILE A 481 21.00 19.77 14.00
CA ILE A 481 21.12 18.87 15.16
C ILE A 481 21.98 19.61 16.19
N VAL A 482 21.41 19.99 17.31
CA VAL A 482 22.15 20.49 18.46
C VAL A 482 22.68 19.24 19.18
N GLU A 483 24.00 18.98 19.05
CA GLU A 483 24.66 17.97 19.91
C GLU A 483 24.58 18.49 21.36
N GLU A 484 23.88 17.78 22.24
CA GLU A 484 23.86 18.01 23.69
C GLU A 484 25.17 17.59 24.37
#